data_539e27602589eed19795b9c9ed997b4f
#
_entry.id   539e27602589eed19795b9c9ed997b4f
#
_cell.length_a   1.000
_cell.length_b   1.000
_cell.length_c   1.000
_cell.angle_alpha   90.00
_cell.angle_beta   90.00
_cell.angle_gamma   90.00
#
_symmetry.space_group_name_H-M   'P 1'
#
loop_
_entity.id
_entity.type
_entity.pdbx_description
1 polymer ?
#
loop_
_entity_poly.entity_id
_entity_poly.type
_entity_poly.pdbx_seq_one_letter_code
_entity_poly.pdbx_strand_id
1 'polypeptide(L)'
;MFSCGDYEKVKQDVWEENWKAMRLYSVVALVAFGVITLVSVFSLSIGKFKWVYLVYTFLSLAYFCISRQLRSFLGKELVVYSFFAALLLFGIITGTLITPEELTVNYIVFMMVAPLLFTARTAVMNGLILSSMLLYIGIAFCAQHNPILSKNLVDVILYGVLSMLLTAMMMRSKLQRILYHKEKETLEVSKRESQERILNYERFLTDMVRYAASEENPDKVLNQLVEYIGQRVTADRAYIFEQNDRGTFDNTYEWCKAGVSKEKDNLQDVPYEGIIEIWFAQYQESNNVIIHDIEECKKTSEAIYERLKPQGVNTLVTGPIKINGKMVGFYGVDNPPEEKLHEISNLIDMIEFMISFMIRLRDNADALEHSA
;
A
#
# COMPACT_ATOMS: atom_id res chain seq x y z
N MET A 1 -2.24 11.90 -20.70
CA MET A 1 -1.37 13.04 -20.40
C MET A 1 -1.12 12.99 -18.89
N PHE A 2 0.14 12.83 -18.41
CA PHE A 2 0.41 12.83 -16.97
C PHE A 2 0.05 14.17 -16.38
N SER A 3 -0.78 14.15 -15.34
CA SER A 3 -1.20 15.35 -14.63
C SER A 3 -0.11 15.82 -13.66
N CYS A 4 -0.15 17.07 -13.24
CA CYS A 4 0.70 17.58 -12.16
C CYS A 4 0.50 16.78 -10.86
N GLY A 5 -0.69 16.19 -10.68
CA GLY A 5 -1.03 15.32 -9.55
C GLY A 5 -0.28 13.98 -9.53
N ASP A 6 0.08 13.43 -10.67
CA ASP A 6 0.80 12.15 -10.73
C ASP A 6 2.25 12.30 -10.27
N TYR A 7 2.88 13.44 -10.54
CA TYR A 7 4.21 13.77 -10.03
C TYR A 7 4.21 13.94 -8.51
N GLU A 8 3.22 14.64 -7.95
CA GLU A 8 3.16 14.87 -6.49
C GLU A 8 2.99 13.57 -5.69
N LYS A 9 2.29 12.56 -6.25
CA LYS A 9 2.14 11.23 -5.62
C LYS A 9 3.46 10.47 -5.45
N VAL A 10 4.44 10.69 -6.32
CA VAL A 10 5.73 9.98 -6.33
C VAL A 10 6.92 10.91 -6.14
N LYS A 11 6.68 12.17 -5.81
CA LYS A 11 7.70 13.21 -5.65
C LYS A 11 8.80 12.79 -4.68
N GLN A 12 8.43 12.22 -3.55
CA GLN A 12 9.38 11.79 -2.54
C GLN A 12 10.30 10.67 -3.06
N ASP A 13 9.71 9.67 -3.75
CA ASP A 13 10.45 8.54 -4.31
C ASP A 13 11.42 9.01 -5.40
N VAL A 14 10.97 9.92 -6.28
CA VAL A 14 11.79 10.55 -7.33
C VAL A 14 13.01 11.27 -6.71
N TRP A 15 12.81 12.01 -5.63
CA TRP A 15 13.90 12.76 -5.00
C TRP A 15 14.84 11.87 -4.21
N GLU A 16 14.40 10.75 -3.66
CA GLU A 16 15.28 9.76 -3.07
C GLU A 16 16.17 9.08 -4.12
N GLU A 17 15.63 8.74 -5.29
CA GLU A 17 16.42 8.24 -6.41
C GLU A 17 17.45 9.27 -6.90
N ASN A 18 17.03 10.52 -7.11
CA ASN A 18 17.94 11.60 -7.50
C ASN A 18 19.06 11.79 -6.48
N TRP A 19 18.76 11.67 -5.19
CA TRP A 19 19.74 11.82 -4.12
C TRP A 19 20.78 10.69 -4.12
N LYS A 20 20.35 9.46 -4.37
CA LYS A 20 21.24 8.30 -4.56
C LYS A 20 22.12 8.49 -5.80
N ALA A 21 21.49 8.90 -6.91
CA ALA A 21 22.18 9.16 -8.17
C ALA A 21 23.23 10.30 -8.03
N MET A 22 22.87 11.42 -7.38
CA MET A 22 23.78 12.53 -7.15
C MET A 22 25.00 12.10 -6.33
N ARG A 23 24.83 11.24 -5.32
CA ARG A 23 25.96 10.69 -4.54
C ARG A 23 26.92 9.91 -5.41
N LEU A 24 26.41 9.08 -6.32
CA LEU A 24 27.23 8.34 -7.28
C LEU A 24 27.95 9.30 -8.25
N TYR A 25 27.22 10.25 -8.84
CA TYR A 25 27.78 11.17 -9.83
C TYR A 25 28.76 12.14 -9.23
N SER A 26 28.61 12.53 -7.97
CA SER A 26 29.61 13.37 -7.29
C SER A 26 30.94 12.63 -7.09
N VAL A 27 30.92 11.31 -6.86
CA VAL A 27 32.14 10.49 -6.81
C VAL A 27 32.79 10.39 -8.21
N VAL A 28 31.98 10.11 -9.23
CA VAL A 28 32.48 10.04 -10.63
C VAL A 28 33.09 11.37 -11.05
N ALA A 29 32.42 12.49 -10.76
CA ALA A 29 32.91 13.81 -11.04
C ALA A 29 34.22 14.11 -10.26
N LEU A 30 34.31 13.73 -8.99
CA LEU A 30 35.51 13.89 -8.17
C LEU A 30 36.72 13.17 -8.78
N VAL A 31 36.52 11.91 -9.22
CA VAL A 31 37.57 11.13 -9.87
C VAL A 31 37.95 11.76 -11.22
N ALA A 32 36.97 12.09 -12.06
CA ALA A 32 37.23 12.68 -13.38
C ALA A 32 37.97 14.03 -13.29
N PHE A 33 37.47 14.97 -12.48
CA PHE A 33 38.11 16.26 -12.30
C PHE A 33 39.45 16.15 -11.57
N GLY A 34 39.59 15.21 -10.63
CA GLY A 34 40.86 14.92 -9.97
C GLY A 34 41.96 14.47 -10.94
N VAL A 35 41.60 13.52 -11.83
CA VAL A 35 42.51 13.03 -12.88
C VAL A 35 42.88 14.16 -13.84
N ILE A 36 41.91 14.96 -14.32
CA ILE A 36 42.18 16.09 -15.21
C ILE A 36 43.07 17.14 -14.51
N THR A 37 42.84 17.41 -13.23
CA THR A 37 43.67 18.32 -12.42
C THR A 37 45.10 17.82 -12.37
N LEU A 38 45.33 16.53 -12.09
CA LEU A 38 46.69 15.94 -12.08
C LEU A 38 47.35 16.04 -13.45
N VAL A 39 46.65 15.68 -14.52
CA VAL A 39 47.20 15.80 -15.90
C VAL A 39 47.51 17.23 -16.26
N SER A 40 46.72 18.21 -15.81
CA SER A 40 46.94 19.64 -16.07
C SER A 40 48.22 20.21 -15.45
N VAL A 41 48.76 19.55 -14.42
CA VAL A 41 50.01 19.94 -13.81
C VAL A 41 51.20 19.64 -14.74
N PHE A 42 51.11 18.56 -15.53
CA PHE A 42 52.19 18.09 -16.39
C PHE A 42 52.03 18.54 -17.86
N SER A 43 50.86 19.02 -18.27
CA SER A 43 50.55 19.43 -19.64
C SER A 43 50.64 20.94 -19.81
N LEU A 44 51.45 21.41 -20.75
CA LEU A 44 51.62 22.85 -21.07
C LEU A 44 50.33 23.43 -21.69
N SER A 45 49.59 22.67 -22.48
CA SER A 45 48.38 23.15 -23.15
C SER A 45 47.18 23.24 -22.21
N ILE A 46 47.00 22.27 -21.30
CA ILE A 46 45.88 22.19 -20.34
C ILE A 46 46.24 22.98 -19.07
N GLY A 47 47.51 23.13 -18.77
CA GLY A 47 48.02 23.74 -17.52
C GLY A 47 47.65 25.21 -17.31
N LYS A 48 47.32 25.96 -18.39
CA LYS A 48 46.83 27.35 -18.29
C LYS A 48 45.55 27.47 -17.43
N PHE A 49 44.70 26.45 -17.43
CA PHE A 49 43.40 26.45 -16.77
C PHE A 49 43.30 25.47 -15.60
N LYS A 50 44.45 25.00 -15.07
CA LYS A 50 44.53 24.07 -13.92
C LYS A 50 43.68 24.48 -12.72
N TRP A 51 43.51 25.77 -12.48
CA TRP A 51 42.70 26.29 -11.39
C TRP A 51 41.21 26.01 -11.58
N VAL A 52 40.70 26.01 -12.79
CA VAL A 52 39.31 25.65 -13.09
C VAL A 52 39.05 24.19 -12.71
N TYR A 53 39.91 23.27 -13.16
CA TYR A 53 39.80 21.85 -12.83
C TYR A 53 39.92 21.59 -11.34
N LEU A 54 40.85 22.31 -10.64
CA LEU A 54 41.02 22.21 -9.20
C LEU A 54 39.74 22.65 -8.45
N VAL A 55 39.15 23.77 -8.84
CA VAL A 55 37.89 24.26 -8.25
C VAL A 55 36.75 23.22 -8.40
N TYR A 56 36.60 22.61 -9.59
CA TYR A 56 35.58 21.59 -9.82
C TYR A 56 35.89 20.29 -9.09
N THR A 57 37.14 19.95 -8.84
CA THR A 57 37.51 18.83 -7.96
C THR A 57 37.04 19.06 -6.53
N PHE A 58 37.33 20.24 -5.95
CA PHE A 58 36.86 20.60 -4.62
C PHE A 58 35.35 20.73 -4.54
N LEU A 59 34.71 21.27 -5.58
CA LEU A 59 33.25 21.37 -5.65
C LEU A 59 32.58 19.97 -5.66
N SER A 60 33.13 19.03 -6.42
CA SER A 60 32.67 17.63 -6.44
C SER A 60 32.83 16.96 -5.08
N LEU A 61 33.93 17.20 -4.38
CA LEU A 61 34.15 16.74 -3.01
C LEU A 61 33.13 17.34 -2.05
N ALA A 62 32.84 18.64 -2.16
CA ALA A 62 31.83 19.31 -1.35
C ALA A 62 30.42 18.69 -1.55
N TYR A 63 30.02 18.47 -2.80
CA TYR A 63 28.76 17.80 -3.10
C TYR A 63 28.69 16.37 -2.54
N PHE A 64 29.79 15.63 -2.61
CA PHE A 64 29.88 14.31 -1.99
C PHE A 64 29.69 14.37 -0.47
N CYS A 65 30.40 15.29 0.22
CA CYS A 65 30.27 15.48 1.66
C CYS A 65 28.85 15.90 2.06
N ILE A 66 28.25 16.88 1.36
CA ILE A 66 26.91 17.36 1.59
C ILE A 66 25.89 16.21 1.39
N SER A 67 26.10 15.35 0.40
CA SER A 67 25.23 14.23 0.11
C SER A 67 25.11 13.21 1.26
N ARG A 68 26.09 13.17 2.16
CA ARG A 68 26.09 12.30 3.34
C ARG A 68 25.43 12.91 4.57
N GLN A 69 25.42 14.24 4.68
CA GLN A 69 24.99 14.95 5.90
C GLN A 69 23.58 15.51 5.80
N LEU A 70 23.13 15.89 4.61
CA LEU A 70 21.86 16.60 4.43
C LEU A 70 20.65 15.68 4.57
N ARG A 71 19.75 16.01 5.52
CA ARG A 71 18.50 15.26 5.77
C ARG A 71 17.24 15.98 5.25
N SER A 72 17.28 17.30 5.14
CA SER A 72 16.13 18.12 4.70
C SER A 72 15.75 17.83 3.25
N PHE A 73 14.47 17.60 2.98
CA PHE A 73 13.94 17.35 1.64
C PHE A 73 14.19 18.52 0.68
N LEU A 74 13.84 19.75 1.09
CA LEU A 74 14.03 20.95 0.28
C LEU A 74 15.52 21.23 0.02
N GLY A 75 16.38 20.96 1.00
CA GLY A 75 17.82 21.09 0.83
C GLY A 75 18.37 20.11 -0.21
N LYS A 76 17.87 18.87 -0.24
CA LYS A 76 18.27 17.86 -1.24
C LYS A 76 17.91 18.31 -2.66
N GLU A 77 16.71 18.87 -2.84
CA GLU A 77 16.25 19.39 -4.13
C GLU A 77 17.17 20.51 -4.65
N LEU A 78 17.46 21.49 -3.82
CA LEU A 78 18.34 22.60 -4.17
C LEU A 78 19.77 22.15 -4.51
N VAL A 79 20.32 21.21 -3.75
CA VAL A 79 21.67 20.68 -3.98
C VAL A 79 21.76 19.89 -5.29
N VAL A 80 20.77 19.10 -5.66
CA VAL A 80 20.72 18.40 -6.94
C VAL A 80 20.67 19.39 -8.11
N TYR A 81 19.83 20.42 -8.04
CA TYR A 81 19.79 21.44 -9.10
C TYR A 81 21.09 22.26 -9.19
N SER A 82 21.70 22.59 -8.05
CA SER A 82 22.99 23.31 -8.05
C SER A 82 24.12 22.46 -8.62
N PHE A 83 24.13 21.15 -8.33
CA PHE A 83 25.10 20.22 -8.92
C PHE A 83 24.98 20.19 -10.45
N PHE A 84 23.74 20.11 -10.95
CA PHE A 84 23.46 20.14 -12.38
C PHE A 84 23.90 21.48 -13.02
N ALA A 85 23.51 22.59 -12.39
CA ALA A 85 23.94 23.94 -12.86
C ALA A 85 25.46 24.10 -12.89
N ALA A 86 26.18 23.54 -11.91
CA ALA A 86 27.64 23.56 -11.87
C ALA A 86 28.27 22.78 -13.06
N LEU A 87 27.70 21.63 -13.45
CA LEU A 87 28.16 20.88 -14.61
C LEU A 87 27.94 21.64 -15.92
N LEU A 88 26.77 22.29 -16.08
CA LEU A 88 26.51 23.15 -17.23
C LEU A 88 27.48 24.32 -17.28
N LEU A 89 27.73 24.98 -16.14
CA LEU A 89 28.68 26.10 -16.05
C LEU A 89 30.11 25.68 -16.40
N PHE A 90 30.54 24.48 -15.96
CA PHE A 90 31.80 23.91 -16.39
C PHE A 90 31.88 23.77 -17.91
N GLY A 91 30.84 23.22 -18.55
CA GLY A 91 30.78 23.11 -19.99
C GLY A 91 30.83 24.47 -20.71
N ILE A 92 30.18 25.50 -20.17
CA ILE A 92 30.22 26.88 -20.69
C ILE A 92 31.65 27.42 -20.60
N ILE A 93 32.27 27.36 -19.43
CA ILE A 93 33.63 27.88 -19.20
C ILE A 93 34.64 27.19 -20.13
N THR A 94 34.55 25.86 -20.23
CA THR A 94 35.49 25.11 -21.11
C THR A 94 35.28 25.46 -22.58
N GLY A 95 34.04 25.53 -23.05
CA GLY A 95 33.74 25.79 -24.46
C GLY A 95 33.88 27.25 -24.91
N THR A 96 33.83 28.24 -24.00
CA THR A 96 33.91 29.66 -24.38
C THR A 96 35.22 30.30 -23.99
N LEU A 97 35.80 29.97 -22.81
CA LEU A 97 36.98 30.64 -22.25
C LEU A 97 38.24 29.82 -22.37
N ILE A 98 38.15 28.48 -22.26
CA ILE A 98 39.32 27.59 -22.30
C ILE A 98 39.70 27.25 -23.75
N THR A 99 38.72 26.87 -24.57
CA THR A 99 38.94 26.53 -25.97
C THR A 99 38.02 27.34 -26.90
N PRO A 100 38.18 28.67 -26.96
CA PRO A 100 37.31 29.56 -27.73
C PRO A 100 37.37 29.33 -29.24
N GLU A 101 38.46 28.72 -29.73
CA GLU A 101 38.68 28.42 -31.14
C GLU A 101 38.21 27.02 -31.56
N GLU A 102 37.65 26.23 -30.63
CA GLU A 102 37.18 24.87 -30.86
C GLU A 102 35.66 24.78 -30.81
N LEU A 103 35.11 23.63 -31.30
CA LEU A 103 33.69 23.32 -31.14
C LEU A 103 33.35 23.06 -29.68
N THR A 104 32.18 23.52 -29.25
CA THR A 104 31.72 23.46 -27.84
C THR A 104 31.16 22.09 -27.44
N VAL A 105 31.92 21.03 -27.67
CA VAL A 105 31.52 19.66 -27.42
C VAL A 105 31.17 19.39 -25.95
N ASN A 106 32.03 19.90 -25.02
CA ASN A 106 31.85 19.66 -23.59
C ASN A 106 30.53 20.18 -23.06
N TYR A 107 30.12 21.41 -23.46
CA TYR A 107 28.87 22.00 -23.03
C TYR A 107 27.68 21.22 -23.59
N ILE A 108 27.72 20.83 -24.87
CA ILE A 108 26.70 20.04 -25.53
C ILE A 108 26.52 18.68 -24.82
N VAL A 109 27.62 18.00 -24.50
CA VAL A 109 27.60 16.71 -23.77
C VAL A 109 26.94 16.87 -22.41
N PHE A 110 27.34 17.85 -21.61
CA PHE A 110 26.69 18.03 -20.28
C PHE A 110 25.23 18.40 -20.41
N MET A 111 24.84 19.21 -21.38
CA MET A 111 23.45 19.59 -21.64
C MET A 111 22.59 18.38 -22.06
N MET A 112 23.13 17.48 -22.89
CA MET A 112 22.42 16.27 -23.35
C MET A 112 22.37 15.16 -22.30
N VAL A 113 23.41 15.03 -21.47
CA VAL A 113 23.48 13.96 -20.46
C VAL A 113 22.65 14.28 -19.22
N ALA A 114 22.47 15.53 -18.88
CA ALA A 114 21.76 15.95 -17.68
C ALA A 114 20.34 15.38 -17.52
N PRO A 115 19.47 15.38 -18.54
CA PRO A 115 18.14 14.76 -18.46
C PRO A 115 18.16 13.25 -18.22
N LEU A 116 19.28 12.60 -18.56
CA LEU A 116 19.47 11.16 -18.32
C LEU A 116 19.80 10.86 -16.87
N LEU A 117 20.54 11.78 -16.21
CA LEU A 117 21.06 11.60 -14.86
C LEU A 117 19.98 11.82 -13.79
N PHE A 118 19.17 12.86 -13.94
CA PHE A 118 18.21 13.29 -12.93
C PHE A 118 16.77 13.31 -13.42
N THR A 119 15.86 12.97 -12.53
CA THR A 119 14.41 13.04 -12.77
C THR A 119 13.87 14.28 -12.06
N ALA A 120 13.45 15.29 -12.79
CA ALA A 120 12.92 16.54 -12.23
C ALA A 120 11.75 17.05 -13.05
N ARG A 121 11.00 18.03 -12.51
CA ARG A 121 9.91 18.64 -13.29
C ARG A 121 10.45 19.18 -14.61
N THR A 122 9.82 18.80 -15.71
CA THR A 122 10.24 19.18 -17.07
C THR A 122 10.40 20.70 -17.20
N ALA A 123 9.51 21.48 -16.60
CA ALA A 123 9.60 22.95 -16.64
C ALA A 123 10.88 23.50 -15.97
N VAL A 124 11.28 22.93 -14.83
CA VAL A 124 12.48 23.36 -14.11
C VAL A 124 13.75 23.00 -14.89
N MET A 125 13.82 21.74 -15.37
CA MET A 125 14.97 21.28 -16.16
C MET A 125 15.12 22.08 -17.47
N ASN A 126 14.01 22.28 -18.19
CA ASN A 126 14.04 23.09 -19.42
C ASN A 126 14.39 24.55 -19.12
N GLY A 127 13.95 25.09 -17.98
CA GLY A 127 14.35 26.42 -17.50
C GLY A 127 15.85 26.54 -17.25
N LEU A 128 16.46 25.54 -16.61
CA LEU A 128 17.92 25.49 -16.39
C LEU A 128 18.69 25.35 -17.70
N ILE A 129 18.24 24.51 -18.61
CA ILE A 129 18.83 24.36 -19.93
C ILE A 129 18.76 25.69 -20.70
N LEU A 130 17.59 26.31 -20.77
CA LEU A 130 17.35 27.55 -21.48
C LEU A 130 18.20 28.70 -20.89
N SER A 131 18.26 28.85 -19.56
CA SER A 131 19.06 29.85 -18.90
C SER A 131 20.57 29.66 -19.14
N SER A 132 21.04 28.39 -19.17
CA SER A 132 22.41 28.08 -19.50
C SER A 132 22.75 28.36 -20.96
N MET A 133 21.82 28.12 -21.89
CA MET A 133 22.00 28.49 -23.30
C MET A 133 22.13 30.00 -23.49
N LEU A 134 21.28 30.79 -22.84
CA LEU A 134 21.34 32.25 -22.88
C LEU A 134 22.67 32.77 -22.31
N LEU A 135 23.14 32.19 -21.20
CA LEU A 135 24.43 32.53 -20.61
C LEU A 135 25.58 32.17 -21.55
N TYR A 136 25.55 30.96 -22.16
CA TYR A 136 26.53 30.55 -23.15
C TYR A 136 26.62 31.55 -24.31
N ILE A 137 25.47 31.88 -24.91
CA ILE A 137 25.37 32.83 -26.04
C ILE A 137 25.98 34.17 -25.67
N GLY A 138 25.62 34.72 -24.48
CA GLY A 138 26.17 35.99 -24.00
C GLY A 138 27.70 35.99 -23.88
N ILE A 139 28.28 34.94 -23.27
CA ILE A 139 29.73 34.81 -23.11
C ILE A 139 30.44 34.57 -24.47
N ALA A 140 29.86 33.72 -25.31
CA ALA A 140 30.41 33.37 -26.62
C ALA A 140 30.55 34.59 -27.54
N PHE A 141 29.59 35.50 -27.52
CA PHE A 141 29.66 36.76 -28.29
C PHE A 141 30.87 37.60 -27.89
N CYS A 142 31.33 37.54 -26.62
CA CYS A 142 32.46 38.28 -26.13
C CYS A 142 33.82 37.56 -26.33
N ALA A 143 33.77 36.20 -26.34
CA ALA A 143 34.98 35.38 -26.28
C ALA A 143 35.36 34.69 -27.60
N GLN A 144 34.41 34.47 -28.53
CA GLN A 144 34.63 33.71 -29.76
C GLN A 144 34.63 34.61 -31.01
N HIS A 145 35.36 34.20 -32.01
CA HIS A 145 35.44 34.90 -33.29
C HIS A 145 34.66 34.18 -34.39
N ASN A 146 34.12 34.94 -35.37
CA ASN A 146 33.55 34.35 -36.59
C ASN A 146 34.69 33.64 -37.39
N PRO A 147 34.49 32.41 -37.93
CA PRO A 147 33.22 31.69 -38.16
C PRO A 147 32.84 30.66 -37.09
N ILE A 148 33.66 30.47 -36.05
CA ILE A 148 33.42 29.43 -35.00
C ILE A 148 32.20 29.77 -34.17
N LEU A 149 32.00 31.03 -33.84
CA LEU A 149 30.82 31.51 -33.13
C LEU A 149 29.51 31.07 -33.80
N SER A 150 29.42 31.24 -35.13
CA SER A 150 28.19 30.88 -35.87
C SER A 150 27.87 29.37 -35.81
N LYS A 151 28.90 28.51 -35.92
CA LYS A 151 28.74 27.05 -35.79
C LYS A 151 28.31 26.67 -34.39
N ASN A 152 29.01 27.16 -33.37
CA ASN A 152 28.71 26.88 -31.97
C ASN A 152 27.29 27.34 -31.57
N LEU A 153 26.81 28.48 -32.08
CA LEU A 153 25.47 28.96 -31.85
C LEU A 153 24.40 28.03 -32.43
N VAL A 154 24.62 27.58 -33.68
CA VAL A 154 23.70 26.62 -34.32
C VAL A 154 23.65 25.32 -33.52
N ASP A 155 24.82 24.78 -33.14
CA ASP A 155 24.91 23.54 -32.38
C ASP A 155 24.24 23.67 -30.99
N VAL A 156 24.51 24.73 -30.25
CA VAL A 156 23.92 24.97 -28.94
C VAL A 156 22.41 25.09 -29.03
N ILE A 157 21.86 25.78 -30.02
CA ILE A 157 20.41 25.89 -30.21
C ILE A 157 19.82 24.53 -30.59
N LEU A 158 20.40 23.82 -31.57
CA LEU A 158 19.93 22.53 -32.02
C LEU A 158 19.88 21.49 -30.90
N TYR A 159 21.04 21.31 -30.24
CA TYR A 159 21.17 20.35 -29.13
C TYR A 159 20.42 20.78 -27.89
N GLY A 160 20.22 22.07 -27.64
CA GLY A 160 19.39 22.61 -26.60
C GLY A 160 17.91 22.21 -26.76
N VAL A 161 17.36 22.40 -27.96
CA VAL A 161 16.01 21.95 -28.27
C VAL A 161 15.89 20.43 -28.13
N LEU A 162 16.87 19.69 -28.65
CA LEU A 162 16.88 18.23 -28.53
C LEU A 162 16.96 17.77 -27.06
N SER A 163 17.75 18.43 -26.22
CA SER A 163 17.86 18.16 -24.79
C SER A 163 16.54 18.44 -24.05
N MET A 164 15.83 19.51 -24.39
CA MET A 164 14.52 19.81 -23.82
C MET A 164 13.47 18.75 -24.20
N LEU A 165 13.47 18.27 -25.44
CA LEU A 165 12.61 17.17 -25.89
C LEU A 165 12.96 15.88 -25.16
N LEU A 166 14.26 15.57 -25.04
CA LEU A 166 14.75 14.41 -24.31
C LEU A 166 14.34 14.44 -22.84
N THR A 167 14.41 15.62 -22.21
CA THR A 167 13.94 15.85 -20.84
C THR A 167 12.46 15.43 -20.69
N ALA A 168 11.61 15.87 -21.61
CA ALA A 168 10.18 15.56 -21.57
C ALA A 168 9.92 14.06 -21.77
N MET A 169 10.64 13.41 -22.67
CA MET A 169 10.50 11.97 -22.92
C MET A 169 11.00 11.13 -21.75
N MET A 170 12.19 11.43 -21.25
CA MET A 170 12.82 10.70 -20.14
C MET A 170 12.01 10.84 -18.84
N MET A 171 11.51 12.06 -18.57
CA MET A 171 10.67 12.30 -17.40
C MET A 171 9.41 11.44 -17.44
N ARG A 172 8.73 11.38 -18.59
CA ARG A 172 7.54 10.53 -18.75
C ARG A 172 7.86 9.05 -18.52
N SER A 173 8.91 8.55 -19.16
CA SER A 173 9.32 7.15 -19.03
C SER A 173 9.70 6.76 -17.59
N LYS A 174 10.47 7.60 -16.90
CA LYS A 174 10.87 7.36 -15.52
C LYS A 174 9.68 7.42 -14.57
N LEU A 175 8.80 8.42 -14.74
CA LEU A 175 7.59 8.55 -13.93
C LEU A 175 6.66 7.34 -14.09
N GLN A 176 6.45 6.87 -15.32
CA GLN A 176 5.70 5.65 -15.60
C GLN A 176 6.28 4.44 -14.87
N ARG A 177 7.60 4.28 -14.90
CA ARG A 177 8.28 3.17 -14.23
C ARG A 177 8.04 3.21 -12.72
N ILE A 178 8.21 4.37 -12.07
CA ILE A 178 8.01 4.51 -10.62
C ILE A 178 6.55 4.22 -10.24
N LEU A 179 5.59 4.79 -10.98
CA LEU A 179 4.16 4.54 -10.75
C LEU A 179 3.80 3.06 -10.92
N TYR A 180 4.29 2.42 -11.97
CA TYR A 180 4.06 0.99 -12.22
C TYR A 180 4.64 0.10 -11.10
N HIS A 181 5.86 0.39 -10.63
CA HIS A 181 6.45 -0.36 -9.51
C HIS A 181 5.64 -0.21 -8.23
N LYS A 182 5.16 1.00 -7.93
CA LYS A 182 4.35 1.27 -6.74
C LYS A 182 2.99 0.56 -6.80
N GLU A 183 2.33 0.60 -7.95
CA GLU A 183 1.06 -0.11 -8.17
C GLU A 183 1.24 -1.63 -8.04
N LYS A 184 2.31 -2.16 -8.62
CA LYS A 184 2.64 -3.59 -8.52
C LYS A 184 2.91 -4.01 -7.07
N GLU A 185 3.64 -3.22 -6.31
CA GLU A 185 3.93 -3.49 -4.90
C GLU A 185 2.66 -3.50 -4.05
N THR A 186 1.77 -2.52 -4.23
CA THR A 186 0.47 -2.49 -3.54
C THR A 186 -0.41 -3.69 -3.88
N LEU A 187 -0.42 -4.10 -5.15
CA LEU A 187 -1.16 -5.28 -5.60
C LEU A 187 -0.60 -6.58 -5.01
N GLU A 188 0.72 -6.71 -4.93
CA GLU A 188 1.37 -7.89 -4.32
C GLU A 188 1.07 -8.00 -2.82
N VAL A 189 1.05 -6.88 -2.09
CA VAL A 189 0.67 -6.85 -0.66
C VAL A 189 -0.77 -7.30 -0.50
N SER A 190 -1.71 -6.69 -1.24
CA SER A 190 -3.13 -7.07 -1.19
C SER A 190 -3.37 -8.54 -1.55
N LYS A 191 -2.63 -9.07 -2.54
CA LYS A 191 -2.71 -10.49 -2.92
C LYS A 191 -2.22 -11.41 -1.81
N ARG A 192 -1.13 -11.06 -1.13
CA ARG A 192 -0.61 -11.83 0.02
C ARG A 192 -1.62 -11.86 1.16
N GLU A 193 -2.17 -10.74 1.54
CA GLU A 193 -3.19 -10.65 2.59
C GLU A 193 -4.45 -11.48 2.27
N SER A 194 -4.86 -11.49 0.99
CA SER A 194 -5.97 -12.34 0.55
C SER A 194 -5.61 -13.82 0.62
N GLN A 195 -4.40 -14.21 0.22
CA GLN A 195 -3.96 -15.60 0.30
C GLN A 195 -3.81 -16.08 1.75
N GLU A 196 -3.29 -15.27 2.64
CA GLU A 196 -3.19 -15.59 4.07
C GLU A 196 -4.59 -15.77 4.70
N ARG A 197 -5.56 -14.93 4.35
CA ARG A 197 -6.95 -15.11 4.79
C ARG A 197 -7.52 -16.45 4.33
N ILE A 198 -7.38 -16.79 3.03
CA ILE A 198 -7.86 -18.06 2.49
C ILE A 198 -7.22 -19.25 3.22
N LEU A 199 -5.89 -19.25 3.40
CA LEU A 199 -5.18 -20.30 4.10
C LEU A 199 -5.64 -20.45 5.57
N ASN A 200 -5.94 -19.36 6.24
CA ASN A 200 -6.45 -19.38 7.61
C ASN A 200 -7.86 -19.99 7.66
N TYR A 201 -8.71 -19.71 6.66
CA TYR A 201 -10.03 -20.33 6.54
C TYR A 201 -9.93 -21.83 6.23
N GLU A 202 -9.08 -22.22 5.30
CA GLU A 202 -8.87 -23.64 4.96
C GLU A 202 -8.36 -24.46 6.14
N ARG A 203 -7.41 -23.90 6.92
CA ARG A 203 -6.93 -24.55 8.16
C ARG A 203 -8.05 -24.72 9.17
N PHE A 204 -8.83 -23.66 9.40
CA PHE A 204 -9.97 -23.69 10.29
C PHE A 204 -10.96 -24.81 9.90
N LEU A 205 -11.38 -24.88 8.64
CA LEU A 205 -12.30 -25.90 8.16
C LEU A 205 -11.69 -27.31 8.32
N THR A 206 -10.41 -27.48 7.98
CA THR A 206 -9.73 -28.77 8.11
C THR A 206 -9.67 -29.25 9.56
N ASP A 207 -9.35 -28.34 10.49
CA ASP A 207 -9.30 -28.66 11.91
C ASP A 207 -10.67 -29.02 12.46
N MET A 208 -11.73 -28.31 12.05
CA MET A 208 -13.11 -28.61 12.42
C MET A 208 -13.58 -29.95 11.88
N VAL A 209 -13.33 -30.24 10.60
CA VAL A 209 -13.68 -31.55 9.99
C VAL A 209 -12.95 -32.69 10.67
N ARG A 210 -11.64 -32.52 10.94
CA ARG A 210 -10.83 -33.54 11.64
C ARG A 210 -11.37 -33.79 13.04
N TYR A 211 -11.72 -32.73 13.76
CA TYR A 211 -12.30 -32.85 15.08
C TYR A 211 -13.66 -33.58 15.04
N ALA A 212 -14.57 -33.16 14.17
CA ALA A 212 -15.88 -33.80 13.97
C ALA A 212 -15.75 -35.29 13.59
N ALA A 213 -14.72 -35.65 12.82
CA ALA A 213 -14.46 -37.04 12.43
C ALA A 213 -13.82 -37.88 13.55
N SER A 214 -13.24 -37.26 14.57
CA SER A 214 -12.57 -37.95 15.69
C SER A 214 -13.44 -38.14 16.94
N GLU A 215 -14.56 -37.42 17.04
CA GLU A 215 -15.48 -37.48 18.17
C GLU A 215 -16.78 -38.18 17.72
N GLU A 216 -17.19 -39.21 18.42
CA GLU A 216 -18.39 -40.00 18.10
C GLU A 216 -19.68 -39.33 18.58
N ASN A 217 -19.60 -38.45 19.57
CA ASN A 217 -20.75 -37.78 20.15
C ASN A 217 -20.98 -36.39 19.51
N PRO A 218 -22.03 -36.19 18.71
CA PRO A 218 -22.31 -34.90 18.06
C PRO A 218 -22.51 -33.72 19.01
N ASP A 219 -23.04 -33.94 20.22
CA ASP A 219 -23.23 -32.89 21.24
C ASP A 219 -21.89 -32.33 21.72
N LYS A 220 -20.86 -33.18 21.89
CA LYS A 220 -19.57 -32.72 22.25
C LYS A 220 -18.93 -31.87 21.13
N VAL A 221 -19.15 -32.29 19.88
CA VAL A 221 -18.67 -31.54 18.70
C VAL A 221 -19.32 -30.18 18.65
N LEU A 222 -20.64 -30.07 18.82
CA LEU A 222 -21.36 -28.81 18.83
C LEU A 222 -20.94 -27.89 19.96
N ASN A 223 -20.73 -28.40 21.18
CA ASN A 223 -20.23 -27.62 22.31
C ASN A 223 -18.82 -27.06 22.04
N GLN A 224 -17.91 -27.91 21.52
CA GLN A 224 -16.56 -27.44 21.20
C GLN A 224 -16.53 -26.49 20.01
N LEU A 225 -17.42 -26.66 19.03
CA LEU A 225 -17.57 -25.74 17.90
C LEU A 225 -17.95 -24.34 18.37
N VAL A 226 -18.93 -24.24 19.26
CA VAL A 226 -19.39 -22.97 19.85
C VAL A 226 -18.26 -22.33 20.67
N GLU A 227 -17.56 -23.11 21.50
CA GLU A 227 -16.37 -22.62 22.23
C GLU A 227 -15.29 -22.12 21.29
N TYR A 228 -14.92 -22.90 20.27
CA TYR A 228 -13.91 -22.53 19.29
C TYR A 228 -14.26 -21.24 18.56
N ILE A 229 -15.50 -21.08 18.10
CA ILE A 229 -15.98 -19.87 17.44
C ILE A 229 -15.83 -18.68 18.37
N GLY A 230 -16.39 -18.77 19.60
CA GLY A 230 -16.33 -17.67 20.56
C GLY A 230 -14.91 -17.20 20.88
N GLN A 231 -13.99 -18.16 21.10
CA GLN A 231 -12.58 -17.86 21.34
C GLN A 231 -11.90 -17.25 20.11
N ARG A 232 -12.14 -17.80 18.91
CA ARG A 232 -11.49 -17.37 17.66
C ARG A 232 -11.85 -15.92 17.29
N VAL A 233 -13.12 -15.54 17.47
CA VAL A 233 -13.59 -14.20 17.16
C VAL A 233 -13.49 -13.23 18.33
N THR A 234 -12.98 -13.70 19.48
CA THR A 234 -12.87 -12.91 20.72
C THR A 234 -14.21 -12.36 21.21
N ALA A 235 -15.29 -13.13 21.02
CA ALA A 235 -16.62 -12.79 21.49
C ALA A 235 -16.74 -12.95 23.02
N ASP A 236 -17.77 -12.37 23.60
CA ASP A 236 -18.15 -12.61 25.00
C ASP A 236 -18.98 -13.88 25.13
N ARG A 237 -19.83 -14.18 24.13
CA ARG A 237 -20.68 -15.35 24.07
C ARG A 237 -20.80 -15.88 22.66
N ALA A 238 -20.93 -17.20 22.49
CA ALA A 238 -21.31 -17.87 21.26
C ALA A 238 -22.38 -18.92 21.56
N TYR A 239 -23.35 -19.11 20.65
CA TYR A 239 -24.52 -19.92 20.95
C TYR A 239 -25.18 -20.51 19.70
N ILE A 240 -25.98 -21.56 19.93
CA ILE A 240 -26.89 -22.17 18.95
C ILE A 240 -28.29 -22.20 19.55
N PHE A 241 -29.30 -21.74 18.79
CA PHE A 241 -30.70 -21.85 19.08
C PHE A 241 -31.37 -22.79 18.07
N GLU A 242 -32.16 -23.69 18.56
CA GLU A 242 -32.89 -24.67 17.76
C GLU A 242 -34.40 -24.60 18.02
N GLN A 243 -35.20 -24.81 16.98
CA GLN A 243 -36.66 -24.88 17.11
C GLN A 243 -37.06 -26.22 17.76
N ASN A 244 -37.81 -26.15 18.84
CA ASN A 244 -38.37 -27.33 19.51
C ASN A 244 -39.76 -27.76 18.93
N ASP A 245 -40.27 -28.87 19.41
CA ASP A 245 -41.56 -29.45 18.95
C ASP A 245 -42.75 -28.52 19.20
N ARG A 246 -42.65 -27.54 20.09
CA ARG A 246 -43.69 -26.55 20.38
C ARG A 246 -43.67 -25.37 19.42
N GLY A 247 -42.67 -25.32 18.54
CA GLY A 247 -42.48 -24.20 17.62
C GLY A 247 -41.75 -23.00 18.23
N THR A 248 -41.36 -23.10 19.50
CA THR A 248 -40.49 -22.13 20.19
C THR A 248 -39.01 -22.47 20.00
N PHE A 249 -38.09 -21.62 20.46
CA PHE A 249 -36.65 -21.81 20.26
C PHE A 249 -35.94 -21.94 21.61
N ASP A 250 -35.03 -22.91 21.69
CA ASP A 250 -34.22 -23.19 22.86
C ASP A 250 -32.75 -22.89 22.57
N ASN A 251 -32.04 -22.24 23.48
CA ASN A 251 -30.60 -22.14 23.46
C ASN A 251 -30.00 -23.50 23.81
N THR A 252 -29.62 -24.29 22.79
CA THR A 252 -29.18 -25.67 23.00
C THR A 252 -27.69 -25.76 23.32
N TYR A 253 -26.84 -24.88 22.77
CA TYR A 253 -25.42 -24.85 23.03
C TYR A 253 -24.96 -23.40 23.28
N GLU A 254 -24.17 -23.21 24.33
CA GLU A 254 -23.66 -21.89 24.71
C GLU A 254 -22.25 -21.99 25.28
N TRP A 255 -21.37 -21.15 24.77
CA TRP A 255 -20.09 -20.85 25.36
C TRP A 255 -20.03 -19.39 25.82
N CYS A 256 -19.47 -19.14 27.00
CA CYS A 256 -19.26 -17.81 27.53
C CYS A 256 -17.80 -17.64 27.93
N LYS A 257 -17.26 -16.48 27.62
CA LYS A 257 -15.95 -16.03 28.10
C LYS A 257 -15.94 -15.94 29.61
N ALA A 258 -14.78 -16.13 30.24
CA ALA A 258 -14.65 -16.01 31.68
C ALA A 258 -15.16 -14.64 32.19
N GLY A 259 -16.09 -14.65 33.14
CA GLY A 259 -16.72 -13.46 33.71
C GLY A 259 -18.01 -13.01 33.00
N VAL A 260 -18.43 -13.68 31.94
CA VAL A 260 -19.71 -13.43 31.27
C VAL A 260 -20.75 -14.41 31.80
N SER A 261 -21.97 -13.92 32.09
CA SER A 261 -23.09 -14.75 32.55
C SER A 261 -23.56 -15.72 31.47
N LYS A 262 -23.90 -16.94 31.87
CA LYS A 262 -24.58 -17.91 31.03
C LYS A 262 -26.07 -17.56 30.97
N GLU A 263 -26.61 -17.57 29.77
CA GLU A 263 -28.02 -17.29 29.53
C GLU A 263 -28.79 -18.52 28.98
N LYS A 264 -28.09 -19.64 28.78
CA LYS A 264 -28.71 -20.87 28.25
C LYS A 264 -29.98 -21.27 28.98
N ASP A 265 -29.96 -21.32 30.31
CA ASP A 265 -31.12 -21.75 31.10
C ASP A 265 -32.22 -20.70 31.13
N ASN A 266 -31.94 -19.43 30.89
CA ASN A 266 -32.87 -18.31 30.81
C ASN A 266 -33.54 -18.15 29.45
N LEU A 267 -32.92 -18.75 28.40
CA LEU A 267 -33.34 -18.61 27.02
C LEU A 267 -33.87 -19.93 26.46
N GLN A 268 -34.86 -20.50 27.18
CA GLN A 268 -35.61 -21.65 26.77
C GLN A 268 -37.04 -21.22 26.41
N ASP A 269 -37.70 -21.96 25.50
CA ASP A 269 -39.06 -21.67 25.04
C ASP A 269 -39.23 -20.23 24.50
N VAL A 270 -38.22 -19.69 23.84
CA VAL A 270 -38.28 -18.34 23.26
C VAL A 270 -39.30 -18.34 22.11
N PRO A 271 -40.34 -17.47 22.14
CA PRO A 271 -41.35 -17.45 21.08
C PRO A 271 -40.76 -17.01 19.74
N TYR A 272 -41.34 -17.53 18.65
CA TYR A 272 -40.95 -17.13 17.29
C TYR A 272 -41.25 -15.66 17.03
N GLU A 273 -42.38 -15.17 17.51
CA GLU A 273 -42.82 -13.80 17.36
C GLU A 273 -41.90 -12.83 18.05
N GLY A 274 -41.56 -11.77 17.36
CA GLY A 274 -40.63 -10.73 17.83
C GLY A 274 -39.26 -10.84 17.19
N ILE A 275 -38.20 -11.01 18.01
CA ILE A 275 -36.82 -10.91 17.52
C ILE A 275 -36.46 -12.02 16.51
N ILE A 276 -36.93 -13.26 16.72
CA ILE A 276 -36.59 -14.38 15.84
C ILE A 276 -37.28 -14.23 14.49
N GLU A 277 -38.53 -13.79 14.47
CA GLU A 277 -39.28 -13.49 13.25
C GLU A 277 -38.58 -12.42 12.41
N ILE A 278 -38.11 -11.34 13.06
CA ILE A 278 -37.35 -10.27 12.40
C ILE A 278 -36.05 -10.83 11.80
N TRP A 279 -35.33 -11.65 12.55
CA TRP A 279 -34.07 -12.23 12.05
C TRP A 279 -34.33 -13.22 10.90
N PHE A 280 -35.36 -14.08 11.00
CA PHE A 280 -35.67 -15.01 9.93
C PHE A 280 -36.12 -14.32 8.65
N ALA A 281 -36.80 -13.17 8.74
CA ALA A 281 -37.07 -12.31 7.58
C ALA A 281 -35.78 -11.74 6.97
N GLN A 282 -34.86 -11.24 7.81
CA GLN A 282 -33.55 -10.71 7.35
C GLN A 282 -32.68 -11.81 6.73
N TYR A 283 -32.69 -13.06 7.23
CA TYR A 283 -31.95 -14.18 6.66
C TYR A 283 -32.44 -14.61 5.26
N GLN A 284 -33.63 -14.17 4.84
CA GLN A 284 -34.09 -14.37 3.46
C GLN A 284 -33.49 -13.36 2.49
N GLU A 285 -33.13 -12.17 2.97
CA GLU A 285 -32.54 -11.10 2.17
C GLU A 285 -31.01 -11.13 2.21
N SER A 286 -30.45 -11.43 3.39
CA SER A 286 -29.01 -11.55 3.64
C SER A 286 -28.75 -12.80 4.48
N ASN A 287 -27.66 -13.53 4.23
CA ASN A 287 -27.37 -14.78 4.94
C ASN A 287 -27.13 -14.60 6.45
N ASN A 288 -26.99 -13.38 6.95
CA ASN A 288 -26.71 -13.09 8.36
C ASN A 288 -27.29 -11.74 8.79
N VAL A 289 -27.33 -11.53 10.10
CA VAL A 289 -27.67 -10.26 10.74
C VAL A 289 -26.44 -9.74 11.47
N ILE A 290 -26.09 -8.48 11.24
CA ILE A 290 -24.97 -7.80 11.90
C ILE A 290 -25.54 -6.57 12.63
N ILE A 291 -25.27 -6.48 13.93
CA ILE A 291 -25.55 -5.30 14.75
C ILE A 291 -24.21 -4.67 15.14
N HIS A 292 -23.94 -3.48 14.63
CA HIS A 292 -22.72 -2.73 14.91
C HIS A 292 -22.78 -2.00 16.25
N ASP A 293 -23.95 -1.51 16.61
CA ASP A 293 -24.23 -0.85 17.87
C ASP A 293 -25.70 -1.08 18.24
N ILE A 294 -25.95 -1.72 19.37
CA ILE A 294 -27.32 -1.99 19.86
C ILE A 294 -28.12 -0.71 20.09
N GLU A 295 -27.48 0.42 20.38
CA GLU A 295 -28.18 1.70 20.60
C GLU A 295 -28.86 2.21 19.30
N GLU A 296 -28.36 1.82 18.13
CA GLU A 296 -29.01 2.14 16.86
C GLU A 296 -30.33 1.37 16.70
N CYS A 297 -30.42 0.15 17.27
CA CYS A 297 -31.63 -0.67 17.24
C CYS A 297 -32.79 -0.04 18.01
N LYS A 298 -32.53 0.84 18.99
CA LYS A 298 -33.59 1.58 19.70
C LYS A 298 -34.49 2.38 18.77
N LYS A 299 -33.94 2.80 17.62
CA LYS A 299 -34.69 3.61 16.62
C LYS A 299 -35.29 2.75 15.52
N THR A 300 -34.68 1.61 15.19
CA THR A 300 -35.02 0.78 14.03
C THR A 300 -35.86 -0.44 14.42
N SER A 301 -35.63 -1.01 15.62
CA SER A 301 -36.38 -2.17 16.15
C SER A 301 -36.26 -2.21 17.67
N GLU A 302 -37.24 -1.63 18.34
CA GLU A 302 -37.32 -1.58 19.81
C GLU A 302 -37.33 -3.00 20.42
N ALA A 303 -37.96 -3.97 19.75
CA ALA A 303 -38.01 -5.36 20.20
C ALA A 303 -36.60 -6.01 20.29
N ILE A 304 -35.71 -5.70 19.36
CA ILE A 304 -34.32 -6.15 19.39
C ILE A 304 -33.57 -5.48 20.56
N TYR A 305 -33.73 -4.17 20.73
CA TYR A 305 -33.07 -3.41 21.77
C TYR A 305 -33.48 -3.90 23.16
N GLU A 306 -34.79 -4.02 23.44
CA GLU A 306 -35.33 -4.44 24.74
C GLU A 306 -34.89 -5.87 25.12
N ARG A 307 -34.70 -6.74 24.10
CA ARG A 307 -34.33 -8.13 24.36
C ARG A 307 -32.81 -8.30 24.58
N LEU A 308 -31.98 -7.59 23.81
CA LEU A 308 -30.52 -7.80 23.83
C LEU A 308 -29.78 -6.90 24.82
N LYS A 309 -30.23 -5.67 25.01
CA LYS A 309 -29.55 -4.71 25.91
C LYS A 309 -29.44 -5.20 27.37
N PRO A 310 -30.47 -5.80 27.99
CA PRO A 310 -30.38 -6.33 29.35
C PRO A 310 -29.36 -7.48 29.49
N GLN A 311 -29.07 -8.19 28.41
CA GLN A 311 -28.08 -9.29 28.37
C GLN A 311 -26.65 -8.78 28.18
N GLY A 312 -26.44 -7.46 28.11
CA GLY A 312 -25.12 -6.85 27.90
C GLY A 312 -24.61 -6.92 26.46
N VAL A 313 -25.49 -7.19 25.48
CA VAL A 313 -25.10 -7.23 24.06
C VAL A 313 -24.98 -5.80 23.52
N ASN A 314 -23.84 -5.48 22.96
CA ASN A 314 -23.58 -4.22 22.28
C ASN A 314 -23.39 -4.42 20.76
N THR A 315 -22.64 -5.45 20.37
CA THR A 315 -22.44 -5.86 18.97
C THR A 315 -22.87 -7.32 18.83
N LEU A 316 -23.33 -7.72 17.64
CA LEU A 316 -23.83 -9.08 17.40
C LEU A 316 -23.62 -9.46 15.93
N VAL A 317 -23.28 -10.73 15.71
CA VAL A 317 -23.37 -11.36 14.37
C VAL A 317 -24.09 -12.69 14.54
N THR A 318 -25.15 -12.92 13.76
CA THR A 318 -25.90 -14.18 13.79
C THR A 318 -26.30 -14.62 12.38
N GLY A 319 -26.40 -15.93 12.19
CA GLY A 319 -26.77 -16.58 10.93
C GLY A 319 -27.77 -17.72 11.11
N PRO A 320 -28.50 -18.11 10.05
CA PRO A 320 -29.51 -19.18 10.10
C PRO A 320 -28.86 -20.57 10.16
N ILE A 321 -29.60 -21.53 10.73
CA ILE A 321 -29.33 -22.96 10.59
C ILE A 321 -30.41 -23.52 9.65
N LYS A 322 -29.98 -24.07 8.50
CA LYS A 322 -30.87 -24.59 7.47
C LYS A 322 -30.68 -26.10 7.31
N ILE A 323 -31.79 -26.86 7.46
CA ILE A 323 -31.79 -28.30 7.18
C ILE A 323 -32.82 -28.54 6.05
N ASN A 324 -32.36 -29.12 4.95
CA ASN A 324 -33.15 -29.36 3.73
C ASN A 324 -33.85 -28.07 3.21
N GLY A 325 -33.17 -26.92 3.31
CA GLY A 325 -33.68 -25.62 2.88
C GLY A 325 -34.70 -24.97 3.83
N LYS A 326 -35.06 -25.61 4.94
CA LYS A 326 -35.91 -25.03 5.98
C LYS A 326 -35.05 -24.50 7.11
N MET A 327 -35.32 -23.28 7.56
CA MET A 327 -34.72 -22.73 8.76
C MET A 327 -35.24 -23.43 9.99
N VAL A 328 -34.35 -24.04 10.77
CA VAL A 328 -34.63 -24.80 11.99
C VAL A 328 -34.05 -24.16 13.24
N GLY A 329 -33.25 -23.11 13.08
CA GLY A 329 -32.58 -22.42 14.17
C GLY A 329 -31.70 -21.28 13.66
N PHE A 330 -30.91 -20.79 14.57
CA PHE A 330 -29.87 -19.81 14.28
C PHE A 330 -28.69 -19.98 15.25
N TYR A 331 -27.53 -19.47 14.88
CA TYR A 331 -26.34 -19.43 15.71
C TYR A 331 -25.72 -18.04 15.66
N GLY A 332 -24.95 -17.67 16.66
CA GLY A 332 -24.41 -16.34 16.70
C GLY A 332 -23.33 -16.12 17.74
N VAL A 333 -22.79 -14.89 17.73
CA VAL A 333 -21.80 -14.40 18.66
C VAL A 333 -22.16 -13.01 19.16
N ASP A 334 -22.03 -12.79 20.46
CA ASP A 334 -22.26 -11.51 21.13
C ASP A 334 -20.92 -10.82 21.42
N ASN A 335 -20.92 -9.49 21.26
CA ASN A 335 -19.81 -8.60 21.56
C ASN A 335 -18.47 -8.99 20.89
N PRO A 336 -18.45 -9.42 19.62
CA PRO A 336 -17.21 -9.48 18.89
C PRO A 336 -16.67 -8.06 18.65
N PRO A 337 -15.33 -7.88 18.42
CA PRO A 337 -14.77 -6.59 18.10
C PRO A 337 -15.41 -5.96 16.84
N GLU A 338 -15.80 -4.69 16.94
CA GLU A 338 -16.54 -3.99 15.87
C GLU A 338 -15.78 -3.98 14.53
N GLU A 339 -14.46 -3.75 14.57
CA GLU A 339 -13.60 -3.73 13.39
C GLU A 339 -13.52 -5.06 12.64
N LYS A 340 -13.96 -6.17 13.28
CA LYS A 340 -13.93 -7.53 12.71
C LYS A 340 -15.31 -8.05 12.27
N LEU A 341 -16.39 -7.30 12.48
CA LEU A 341 -17.76 -7.80 12.26
C LEU A 341 -17.98 -8.40 10.87
N HIS A 342 -17.48 -7.77 9.81
CA HIS A 342 -17.58 -8.31 8.45
C HIS A 342 -16.74 -9.56 8.21
N GLU A 343 -15.56 -9.66 8.83
CA GLU A 343 -14.72 -10.86 8.75
C GLU A 343 -15.39 -12.02 9.48
N ILE A 344 -15.98 -11.73 10.63
CA ILE A 344 -16.73 -12.70 11.46
C ILE A 344 -17.97 -13.19 10.72
N SER A 345 -18.70 -12.32 10.03
CA SER A 345 -19.85 -12.68 9.21
C SER A 345 -19.48 -13.74 8.16
N ASN A 346 -18.37 -13.55 7.44
CA ASN A 346 -17.92 -14.55 6.47
C ASN A 346 -17.51 -15.87 7.12
N LEU A 347 -16.92 -15.83 8.32
CA LEU A 347 -16.58 -17.04 9.08
C LEU A 347 -17.84 -17.82 9.52
N ILE A 348 -18.85 -17.10 9.97
CA ILE A 348 -20.14 -17.65 10.38
C ILE A 348 -20.81 -18.39 9.22
N ASP A 349 -20.87 -17.81 8.03
CA ASP A 349 -21.45 -18.46 6.85
C ASP A 349 -20.78 -19.80 6.51
N MET A 350 -19.46 -19.91 6.72
CA MET A 350 -18.72 -21.16 6.50
C MET A 350 -19.05 -22.24 7.54
N ILE A 351 -19.42 -21.84 8.75
CA ILE A 351 -19.73 -22.75 9.86
C ILE A 351 -21.15 -23.28 9.78
N GLU A 352 -22.07 -22.57 9.12
CA GLU A 352 -23.47 -22.99 8.96
C GLU A 352 -23.56 -24.46 8.51
N PHE A 353 -22.80 -24.83 7.49
CA PHE A 353 -22.81 -26.20 6.97
C PHE A 353 -22.41 -27.23 8.05
N MET A 354 -21.38 -26.92 8.84
CA MET A 354 -20.88 -27.83 9.89
C MET A 354 -21.91 -28.00 11.01
N ILE A 355 -22.46 -26.88 11.50
CA ILE A 355 -23.49 -26.91 12.54
C ILE A 355 -24.72 -27.73 12.06
N SER A 356 -25.23 -27.43 10.87
CA SER A 356 -26.36 -28.10 10.28
C SER A 356 -26.10 -29.61 10.08
N PHE A 357 -24.90 -29.97 9.68
CA PHE A 357 -24.51 -31.38 9.52
C PHE A 357 -24.46 -32.13 10.87
N MET A 358 -23.87 -31.50 11.90
CA MET A 358 -23.77 -32.14 13.23
C MET A 358 -25.12 -32.27 13.93
N ILE A 359 -26.00 -31.27 13.79
CA ILE A 359 -27.38 -31.37 14.30
C ILE A 359 -28.12 -32.56 13.64
N ARG A 360 -28.00 -32.70 12.32
CA ARG A 360 -28.61 -33.85 11.62
C ARG A 360 -28.05 -35.18 12.07
N LEU A 361 -26.76 -35.29 12.34
CA LEU A 361 -26.16 -36.53 12.87
C LEU A 361 -26.70 -36.85 14.25
N ARG A 362 -26.81 -35.89 15.15
CA ARG A 362 -27.40 -36.07 16.47
C ARG A 362 -28.84 -36.54 16.37
N ASP A 363 -29.69 -35.81 15.63
CA ASP A 363 -31.11 -36.14 15.50
C ASP A 363 -31.36 -37.54 14.89
N ASN A 364 -30.51 -37.95 13.94
CA ASN A 364 -30.56 -39.32 13.39
C ASN A 364 -30.14 -40.38 14.41
N ALA A 365 -29.10 -40.09 15.24
CA ALA A 365 -28.69 -41.00 16.30
C ALA A 365 -29.80 -41.21 17.35
N ASP A 366 -30.40 -40.10 17.83
CA ASP A 366 -31.48 -40.11 18.79
C ASP A 366 -32.73 -40.86 18.25
N ALA A 367 -33.08 -40.66 16.96
CA ALA A 367 -34.17 -41.38 16.31
C ALA A 367 -33.93 -42.91 16.24
N LEU A 368 -32.68 -43.32 16.05
CA LEU A 368 -32.33 -44.77 16.05
C LEU A 368 -32.42 -45.38 17.45
N GLU A 369 -31.95 -44.67 18.48
CA GLU A 369 -32.05 -45.12 19.88
C GLU A 369 -33.50 -45.25 20.35
N HIS A 370 -34.40 -44.36 19.94
CA HIS A 370 -35.82 -44.41 20.30
C HIS A 370 -36.63 -45.44 19.49
N SER A 371 -36.05 -45.96 18.40
CA SER A 371 -36.68 -47.00 17.56
C SER A 371 -36.25 -48.43 17.88
N ALA A 372 -35.25 -48.61 18.73
CA ALA A 372 -34.71 -49.89 19.19
C ALA A 372 -35.31 -50.31 20.53
#